data_3e55d273725ace1ca6879faff77a9877
#
_entry.id   3e55d273725ace1ca6879faff77a9877
#
_cell.length_a   1.000
_cell.length_b   1.000
_cell.length_c   1.000
_cell.angle_alpha   90.00
_cell.angle_beta   90.00
_cell.angle_gamma   90.00
#
_symmetry.space_group_name_H-M   'P 1'
#
loop_
_entity.id
_entity.type
_entity.pdbx_description
1 polymer ?
#
loop_
_entity_poly.entity_id
_entity_poly.type
_entity_poly.pdbx_seq_one_letter_code
_entity_poly.pdbx_strand_id
1 'polypeptide(L)'
;KTCYVLTRSGIQTGFTFIKASYGPYSAEVKESITTLSNANLMVESQHVGQNMVETRVTPNFTFDPSLYTSDELQCLNKTVDLFCRIKNTDQAEMMATIMFSYDRLKLRNAEVTEEDVLRDVLDWKKRWVGVKEDEIRHTIRDLSILGWLQPKISFPVEEEY
;
A
#
# COMPACT_ATOMS: atom_id res chain seq x y z
N LYS A 1 -4.94 -2.67 -2.40
CA LYS A 1 -3.86 -1.97 -1.66
C LYS A 1 -4.23 -1.79 -0.19
N THR A 2 -5.45 -1.38 0.10
CA THR A 2 -5.95 -1.20 1.48
C THR A 2 -5.75 -2.45 2.32
N CYS A 3 -6.14 -3.64 1.84
CA CYS A 3 -5.94 -4.90 2.57
C CYS A 3 -4.45 -5.19 2.86
N TYR A 4 -3.55 -4.85 1.93
CA TYR A 4 -2.11 -4.96 2.17
C TYR A 4 -1.67 -4.07 3.34
N VAL A 5 -2.07 -2.80 3.33
CA VAL A 5 -1.69 -1.85 4.40
C VAL A 5 -2.27 -2.28 5.75
N LEU A 6 -3.51 -2.77 5.79
CA LEU A 6 -4.13 -3.31 7.01
C LEU A 6 -3.36 -4.52 7.56
N THR A 7 -3.02 -5.49 6.70
CA THR A 7 -2.23 -6.67 7.09
C THR A 7 -0.85 -6.24 7.62
N ARG A 8 -0.20 -5.33 6.92
CA ARG A 8 1.09 -4.74 7.34
C ARG A 8 1.01 -4.03 8.69
N SER A 9 -0.11 -3.39 8.98
CA SER A 9 -0.35 -2.67 10.25
C SER A 9 -0.61 -3.59 11.44
N GLY A 10 -0.68 -4.91 11.23
CA GLY A 10 -0.86 -5.90 12.29
C GLY A 10 -2.26 -6.50 12.39
N ILE A 11 -3.21 -6.08 11.53
CA ILE A 11 -4.52 -6.74 11.47
C ILE A 11 -4.34 -8.15 10.90
N GLN A 12 -4.84 -9.15 11.62
CA GLN A 12 -4.76 -10.56 11.23
C GLN A 12 -5.77 -10.88 10.12
N THR A 13 -5.45 -10.46 8.90
CA THR A 13 -6.34 -10.66 7.74
C THR A 13 -6.26 -12.09 7.17
N GLY A 14 -5.19 -12.84 7.46
CA GLY A 14 -4.89 -14.13 6.84
C GLY A 14 -4.41 -14.04 5.39
N PHE A 15 -4.24 -12.84 4.84
CA PHE A 15 -3.82 -12.64 3.45
C PHE A 15 -2.30 -12.69 3.30
N THR A 16 -1.85 -13.38 2.25
CA THR A 16 -0.45 -13.42 1.82
C THR A 16 -0.25 -12.54 0.59
N PHE A 17 0.77 -11.70 0.61
CA PHE A 17 1.04 -10.78 -0.49
C PHE A 17 2.35 -11.11 -1.20
N ILE A 18 2.32 -11.07 -2.53
CA ILE A 18 3.47 -11.30 -3.42
C ILE A 18 3.68 -10.11 -4.36
N LYS A 19 4.89 -10.01 -4.95
CA LYS A 19 5.18 -9.03 -6.01
C LYS A 19 4.35 -9.35 -7.26
N ALA A 20 3.64 -8.35 -7.80
CA ALA A 20 2.91 -8.44 -9.06
C ALA A 20 3.05 -7.14 -9.88
N SER A 21 2.55 -7.12 -11.11
CA SER A 21 2.72 -6.00 -12.04
C SER A 21 2.25 -4.66 -11.49
N TYR A 22 1.19 -4.65 -10.69
CA TYR A 22 0.61 -3.43 -10.10
C TYR A 22 0.83 -3.31 -8.59
N GLY A 23 1.98 -3.78 -8.09
CA GLY A 23 2.35 -3.76 -6.67
C GLY A 23 1.99 -5.05 -5.94
N PRO A 24 1.92 -5.04 -4.59
CA PRO A 24 1.57 -6.22 -3.83
C PRO A 24 0.19 -6.75 -4.20
N TYR A 25 0.10 -8.07 -4.40
CA TYR A 25 -1.09 -8.80 -4.80
C TYR A 25 -1.33 -9.99 -3.87
N SER A 26 -2.60 -10.30 -3.62
CA SER A 26 -3.06 -11.46 -2.88
C SER A 26 -4.25 -12.09 -3.62
N ALA A 27 -4.19 -13.39 -3.86
CA ALA A 27 -5.30 -14.15 -4.44
C ALA A 27 -6.47 -14.23 -3.46
N GLU A 28 -6.17 -14.39 -2.17
CA GLU A 28 -7.15 -14.50 -1.09
C GLU A 28 -8.02 -13.24 -0.95
N VAL A 29 -7.45 -12.05 -1.21
CA VAL A 29 -8.22 -10.80 -1.26
C VAL A 29 -9.26 -10.84 -2.38
N LYS A 30 -8.88 -11.34 -3.57
CA LYS A 30 -9.80 -11.47 -4.70
C LYS A 30 -10.93 -12.46 -4.39
N GLU A 31 -10.60 -13.60 -3.79
CA GLU A 31 -11.59 -14.61 -3.37
C GLU A 31 -12.55 -14.05 -2.32
N SER A 32 -12.03 -13.29 -1.34
CA SER A 32 -12.84 -12.64 -0.31
C SER A 32 -13.81 -11.61 -0.91
N ILE A 33 -13.36 -10.79 -1.87
CA ILE A 33 -14.25 -9.84 -2.57
C ILE A 33 -15.33 -10.60 -3.32
N THR A 34 -15.02 -11.68 -4.02
CA THR A 34 -16.01 -12.51 -4.70
C THR A 34 -17.05 -13.09 -3.72
N THR A 35 -16.60 -13.60 -2.58
CA THR A 35 -17.48 -14.12 -1.52
C THR A 35 -18.40 -13.04 -0.98
N LEU A 36 -17.89 -11.85 -0.69
CA LEU A 36 -18.68 -10.72 -0.20
C LEU A 36 -19.67 -10.21 -1.26
N SER A 37 -19.29 -10.24 -2.54
CA SER A 37 -20.18 -9.89 -3.65
C SER A 37 -21.33 -10.90 -3.80
N ASN A 38 -21.04 -12.19 -3.68
CA ASN A 38 -22.06 -13.24 -3.71
C ASN A 38 -23.02 -13.15 -2.51
N ALA A 39 -22.55 -12.63 -1.38
CA ALA A 39 -23.38 -12.36 -0.21
C ALA A 39 -24.14 -11.01 -0.27
N ASN A 40 -24.08 -10.29 -1.38
CA ASN A 40 -24.64 -8.93 -1.53
C ASN A 40 -24.14 -7.90 -0.51
N LEU A 41 -22.93 -8.08 0.02
CA LEU A 41 -22.27 -7.12 0.93
C LEU A 41 -21.38 -6.14 0.18
N MET A 42 -20.90 -6.53 -0.99
CA MET A 42 -20.11 -5.71 -1.92
C MET A 42 -20.66 -5.83 -3.34
N VAL A 43 -20.34 -4.86 -4.17
CA VAL A 43 -20.62 -4.87 -5.60
C VAL A 43 -19.35 -4.44 -6.34
N GLU A 44 -19.02 -5.17 -7.40
CA GLU A 44 -17.97 -4.80 -8.34
C GLU A 44 -18.62 -4.21 -9.59
N SER A 45 -18.17 -3.05 -10.02
CA SER A 45 -18.60 -2.39 -11.26
C SER A 45 -17.43 -2.04 -12.13
N GLN A 46 -17.55 -2.33 -13.41
CA GLN A 46 -16.56 -1.95 -14.42
C GLN A 46 -17.15 -0.85 -15.30
N HIS A 47 -16.50 0.31 -15.33
CA HIS A 47 -16.91 1.39 -16.22
C HIS A 47 -16.46 1.11 -17.64
N VAL A 48 -17.32 1.40 -18.61
CA VAL A 48 -17.05 1.21 -20.04
C VAL A 48 -15.80 2.00 -20.43
N GLY A 49 -14.81 1.31 -21.02
CA GLY A 49 -13.53 1.91 -21.45
C GLY A 49 -12.46 2.00 -20.36
N GLN A 50 -12.73 1.51 -19.16
CA GLN A 50 -11.73 1.40 -18.09
C GLN A 50 -11.40 -0.07 -17.79
N ASN A 51 -10.10 -0.37 -17.69
CA ASN A 51 -9.63 -1.71 -17.30
C ASN A 51 -9.67 -1.95 -15.77
N MET A 52 -10.26 -1.01 -15.03
CA MET A 52 -10.31 -1.06 -13.57
C MET A 52 -11.71 -1.39 -13.09
N VAL A 53 -11.76 -2.27 -12.10
CA VAL A 53 -12.98 -2.63 -11.38
C VAL A 53 -13.07 -1.77 -10.13
N GLU A 54 -14.18 -1.08 -9.96
CA GLU A 54 -14.52 -0.37 -8.74
C GLU A 54 -15.30 -1.31 -7.81
N THR A 55 -14.85 -1.38 -6.57
CA THR A 55 -15.50 -2.19 -5.54
C THR A 55 -16.16 -1.27 -4.51
N ARG A 56 -17.44 -1.45 -4.25
CA ARG A 56 -18.22 -0.67 -3.26
C ARG A 56 -18.94 -1.59 -2.29
N VAL A 57 -19.10 -1.13 -1.05
CA VAL A 57 -20.02 -1.78 -0.11
C VAL A 57 -21.47 -1.49 -0.50
N THR A 58 -22.36 -2.44 -0.23
CA THR A 58 -23.82 -2.27 -0.43
C THR A 58 -24.46 -1.74 0.85
N PRO A 59 -25.72 -1.26 0.78
CA PRO A 59 -26.49 -0.90 1.98
C PRO A 59 -26.73 -2.07 2.95
N ASN A 60 -26.52 -3.31 2.50
CA ASN A 60 -26.65 -4.50 3.36
C ASN A 60 -25.45 -4.69 4.30
N PHE A 61 -24.32 -4.01 4.03
CA PHE A 61 -23.16 -4.03 4.90
C PHE A 61 -23.34 -2.98 6.02
N THR A 62 -23.15 -3.42 7.26
CA THR A 62 -23.11 -2.54 8.43
C THR A 62 -21.79 -2.75 9.16
N PHE A 63 -21.05 -1.66 9.35
CA PHE A 63 -19.84 -1.68 10.17
C PHE A 63 -20.21 -1.59 11.66
N ASP A 64 -19.83 -2.59 12.42
CA ASP A 64 -19.98 -2.60 13.88
C ASP A 64 -18.61 -2.49 14.55
N PRO A 65 -18.24 -1.32 15.08
CA PRO A 65 -16.94 -1.12 15.72
C PRO A 65 -16.77 -1.97 17.00
N SER A 66 -17.85 -2.44 17.62
CA SER A 66 -17.76 -3.25 18.85
C SER A 66 -17.14 -4.64 18.62
N LEU A 67 -17.05 -5.08 17.37
CA LEU A 67 -16.43 -6.35 16.97
C LEU A 67 -14.88 -6.28 16.91
N TYR A 68 -14.30 -5.09 17.06
CA TYR A 68 -12.88 -4.85 16.90
C TYR A 68 -12.27 -4.36 18.21
N THR A 69 -11.01 -4.71 18.46
CA THR A 69 -10.23 -4.16 19.54
C THR A 69 -9.88 -2.68 19.28
N SER A 70 -9.50 -1.96 20.32
CA SER A 70 -9.04 -0.56 20.20
C SER A 70 -7.84 -0.44 19.26
N ASP A 71 -6.91 -1.40 19.30
CA ASP A 71 -5.71 -1.40 18.45
C ASP A 71 -6.07 -1.64 16.98
N GLU A 72 -7.00 -2.55 16.70
CA GLU A 72 -7.52 -2.78 15.34
C GLU A 72 -8.24 -1.55 14.79
N LEU A 73 -9.06 -0.89 15.60
CA LEU A 73 -9.73 0.35 15.21
C LEU A 73 -8.72 1.47 14.94
N GLN A 74 -7.65 1.56 15.72
CA GLN A 74 -6.57 2.51 15.48
C GLN A 74 -5.85 2.22 14.15
N CYS A 75 -5.53 0.96 13.87
CA CYS A 75 -4.93 0.54 12.59
C CYS A 75 -5.85 0.86 11.40
N LEU A 76 -7.16 0.60 11.53
CA LEU A 76 -8.18 0.95 10.54
C LEU A 76 -8.18 2.46 10.27
N ASN A 77 -8.30 3.27 11.31
CA ASN A 77 -8.35 4.73 11.19
C ASN A 77 -7.07 5.30 10.56
N LYS A 78 -5.89 4.82 10.97
CA LYS A 78 -4.62 5.21 10.38
C LYS A 78 -4.54 4.84 8.90
N THR A 79 -5.06 3.68 8.53
CA THR A 79 -5.11 3.23 7.12
C THR A 79 -6.07 4.09 6.31
N VAL A 80 -7.25 4.40 6.84
CA VAL A 80 -8.23 5.30 6.19
C VAL A 80 -7.61 6.68 5.97
N ASP A 81 -6.95 7.26 6.99
CA ASP A 81 -6.28 8.56 6.89
C ASP A 81 -5.22 8.57 5.78
N LEU A 82 -4.42 7.50 5.66
CA LEU A 82 -3.45 7.36 4.59
C LEU A 82 -4.12 7.36 3.22
N PHE A 83 -5.18 6.56 3.03
CA PHE A 83 -5.86 6.46 1.74
C PHE A 83 -6.66 7.71 1.37
N CYS A 84 -7.13 8.49 2.35
CA CYS A 84 -7.74 9.80 2.11
C CYS A 84 -6.76 10.83 1.50
N ARG A 85 -5.45 10.62 1.65
CA ARG A 85 -4.41 11.48 1.05
C ARG A 85 -4.05 11.07 -0.38
N ILE A 86 -4.45 9.88 -0.82
CA ILE A 86 -4.14 9.33 -2.14
C ILE A 86 -5.18 9.81 -3.15
N LYS A 87 -4.71 10.40 -4.25
CA LYS A 87 -5.57 11.02 -5.26
C LYS A 87 -5.99 10.07 -6.38
N ASN A 88 -5.18 9.05 -6.65
CA ASN A 88 -5.39 8.13 -7.77
C ASN A 88 -4.72 6.76 -7.53
N THR A 89 -5.01 5.84 -8.42
CA THR A 89 -4.52 4.46 -8.35
C THR A 89 -3.02 4.33 -8.57
N ASP A 90 -2.40 5.23 -9.33
CA ASP A 90 -0.95 5.22 -9.55
C ASP A 90 -0.20 5.57 -8.25
N GLN A 91 -0.69 6.55 -7.51
CA GLN A 91 -0.16 6.86 -6.17
C GLN A 91 -0.36 5.71 -5.19
N ALA A 92 -1.53 5.05 -5.22
CA ALA A 92 -1.78 3.87 -4.40
C ALA A 92 -0.86 2.70 -4.76
N GLU A 93 -0.58 2.49 -6.05
CA GLU A 93 0.38 1.49 -6.51
C GLU A 93 1.79 1.82 -6.03
N MET A 94 2.24 3.05 -6.23
CA MET A 94 3.58 3.51 -5.83
C MET A 94 3.80 3.35 -4.33
N MET A 95 2.89 3.87 -3.52
CA MET A 95 2.93 3.76 -2.06
C MET A 95 3.03 2.30 -1.60
N ALA A 96 2.13 1.44 -2.07
CA ALA A 96 2.12 0.03 -1.67
C ALA A 96 3.36 -0.73 -2.16
N THR A 97 3.89 -0.39 -3.33
CA THR A 97 5.13 -0.96 -3.88
C THR A 97 6.33 -0.58 -3.01
N ILE A 98 6.43 0.69 -2.63
CA ILE A 98 7.49 1.21 -1.75
C ILE A 98 7.45 0.52 -0.38
N MET A 99 6.28 0.46 0.25
CA MET A 99 6.10 -0.20 1.55
C MET A 99 6.53 -1.68 1.48
N PHE A 100 6.11 -2.39 0.45
CA PHE A 100 6.45 -3.80 0.27
C PHE A 100 7.94 -4.03 0.03
N SER A 101 8.59 -3.17 -0.75
CA SER A 101 10.03 -3.20 -0.98
C SER A 101 10.80 -2.94 0.32
N TYR A 102 10.41 -1.92 1.07
CA TYR A 102 11.00 -1.61 2.37
C TYR A 102 10.90 -2.78 3.35
N ASP A 103 9.71 -3.37 3.53
CA ASP A 103 9.50 -4.47 4.46
C ASP A 103 10.35 -5.70 4.09
N ARG A 104 10.47 -6.02 2.79
CA ARG A 104 11.34 -7.10 2.30
C ARG A 104 12.83 -6.84 2.56
N LEU A 105 13.27 -5.62 2.39
CA LEU A 105 14.66 -5.23 2.67
C LEU A 105 14.94 -5.32 4.18
N LYS A 106 14.02 -4.89 5.03
CA LYS A 106 14.14 -4.99 6.50
C LYS A 106 14.25 -6.42 7.00
N LEU A 107 13.65 -7.40 6.32
CA LEU A 107 13.79 -8.81 6.67
C LEU A 107 15.21 -9.36 6.41
N ARG A 108 16.00 -8.70 5.56
CA ARG A 108 17.32 -9.15 5.12
C ARG A 108 18.46 -8.29 5.67
N ASN A 109 18.20 -7.04 5.93
CA ASN A 109 19.18 -6.03 6.31
C ASN A 109 18.82 -5.38 7.64
N ALA A 110 19.80 -5.20 8.51
CA ALA A 110 19.63 -4.50 9.79
C ALA A 110 19.25 -3.03 9.57
N GLU A 111 19.87 -2.38 8.58
CA GLU A 111 19.55 -1.02 8.16
C GLU A 111 19.09 -1.02 6.70
N VAL A 112 18.15 -0.15 6.38
CA VAL A 112 17.63 0.08 5.03
C VAL A 112 17.68 1.58 4.76
N THR A 113 18.33 1.96 3.67
CA THR A 113 18.43 3.37 3.23
C THR A 113 17.33 3.72 2.24
N GLU A 114 17.08 5.03 2.05
CA GLU A 114 16.21 5.53 0.98
C GLU A 114 16.64 4.99 -0.39
N GLU A 115 17.96 4.96 -0.64
CA GLU A 115 18.54 4.49 -1.90
C GLU A 115 18.32 2.99 -2.13
N ASP A 116 18.39 2.18 -1.06
CA ASP A 116 18.09 0.74 -1.16
C ASP A 116 16.63 0.50 -1.55
N VAL A 117 15.70 1.26 -0.96
CA VAL A 117 14.28 1.18 -1.30
C VAL A 117 14.04 1.61 -2.74
N LEU A 118 14.61 2.76 -3.15
CA LEU A 118 14.50 3.24 -4.52
C LEU A 118 14.97 2.18 -5.52
N ARG A 119 16.16 1.60 -5.27
CA ARG A 119 16.75 0.58 -6.16
C ARG A 119 15.86 -0.66 -6.25
N ASP A 120 15.36 -1.21 -5.13
CA ASP A 120 14.47 -2.40 -5.16
C ASP A 120 13.15 -2.09 -5.85
N VAL A 121 12.60 -0.89 -5.70
CA VAL A 121 11.39 -0.44 -6.41
C VAL A 121 11.64 -0.35 -7.91
N LEU A 122 12.73 0.26 -8.36
CA LEU A 122 13.08 0.39 -9.79
C LEU A 122 13.42 -0.95 -10.42
N ASP A 123 14.05 -1.86 -9.67
CA ASP A 123 14.29 -3.23 -10.10
C ASP A 123 13.00 -4.01 -10.30
N TRP A 124 12.00 -3.74 -9.50
CA TRP A 124 10.66 -4.32 -9.66
C TRP A 124 9.86 -3.64 -10.77
N LYS A 125 9.90 -2.30 -10.84
CA LYS A 125 9.10 -1.46 -11.74
C LYS A 125 9.95 -0.86 -12.84
N LYS A 126 10.49 -1.68 -13.72
CA LYS A 126 11.38 -1.22 -14.80
C LYS A 126 10.80 -0.06 -15.64
N ARG A 127 9.46 0.00 -15.78
CA ARG A 127 8.76 1.10 -16.46
C ARG A 127 8.88 2.46 -15.76
N TRP A 128 9.34 2.50 -14.49
CA TRP A 128 9.50 3.73 -13.72
C TRP A 128 10.92 4.30 -13.77
N VAL A 129 11.88 3.53 -14.27
CA VAL A 129 13.29 3.96 -14.41
C VAL A 129 13.37 5.20 -15.31
N GLY A 130 14.09 6.24 -14.83
CA GLY A 130 14.27 7.50 -15.53
C GLY A 130 13.02 8.40 -15.62
N VAL A 131 11.87 7.94 -15.12
CA VAL A 131 10.58 8.66 -15.25
C VAL A 131 10.00 9.06 -13.89
N LYS A 132 10.10 8.17 -12.88
CA LYS A 132 9.43 8.34 -11.58
C LYS A 132 10.38 8.33 -10.38
N GLU A 133 11.67 8.44 -10.57
CA GLU A 133 12.66 8.34 -9.48
C GLU A 133 12.46 9.42 -8.42
N ASP A 134 12.26 10.67 -8.82
CA ASP A 134 12.01 11.78 -7.89
C ASP A 134 10.68 11.60 -7.15
N GLU A 135 9.63 11.15 -7.85
CA GLU A 135 8.32 10.88 -7.26
C GLU A 135 8.41 9.75 -6.21
N ILE A 136 9.22 8.71 -6.48
CA ILE A 136 9.47 7.61 -5.54
C ILE A 136 10.20 8.15 -4.29
N ARG A 137 11.26 8.96 -4.46
CA ARG A 137 11.99 9.57 -3.33
C ARG A 137 11.08 10.44 -2.45
N HIS A 138 10.27 11.30 -3.08
CA HIS A 138 9.29 12.11 -2.35
C HIS A 138 8.30 11.23 -1.58
N THR A 139 7.76 10.19 -2.21
CA THR A 139 6.82 9.27 -1.57
C THR A 139 7.47 8.51 -0.39
N ILE A 140 8.74 8.07 -0.51
CA ILE A 140 9.47 7.45 0.61
C ILE A 140 9.56 8.42 1.80
N ARG A 141 9.90 9.69 1.55
CA ARG A 141 10.02 10.73 2.58
C ARG A 141 8.69 11.06 3.23
N ASP A 142 7.64 11.22 2.44
CA ASP A 142 6.27 11.45 2.92
C ASP A 142 5.80 10.30 3.82
N LEU A 143 6.01 9.07 3.41
CA LEU A 143 5.69 7.87 4.20
C LEU A 143 6.52 7.81 5.50
N SER A 144 7.75 8.30 5.47
CA SER A 144 8.61 8.37 6.65
C SER A 144 8.12 9.45 7.64
N ILE A 145 7.74 10.62 7.14
CA ILE A 145 7.16 11.70 7.95
C ILE A 145 5.84 11.25 8.60
N LEU A 146 5.01 10.50 7.87
CA LEU A 146 3.76 9.93 8.37
C LEU A 146 3.95 8.72 9.29
N GLY A 147 5.20 8.29 9.52
CA GLY A 147 5.54 7.18 10.40
C GLY A 147 5.20 5.78 9.85
N TRP A 148 5.08 5.65 8.53
CA TRP A 148 4.86 4.37 7.86
C TRP A 148 6.15 3.63 7.53
N LEU A 149 7.26 4.35 7.33
CA LEU A 149 8.59 3.83 7.05
C LEU A 149 9.62 4.47 7.98
N GLN A 150 10.75 3.81 8.16
CA GLN A 150 11.90 4.32 8.89
C GLN A 150 13.21 3.99 8.16
N PRO A 151 13.36 4.41 6.90
CA PRO A 151 14.63 4.26 6.19
C PRO A 151 15.63 5.28 6.72
N LYS A 152 16.91 4.96 6.60
CA LYS A 152 17.97 5.95 6.78
C LYS A 152 17.97 6.89 5.58
N ILE A 153 17.61 8.15 5.79
CA ILE A 153 17.56 9.16 4.73
C ILE A 153 18.96 9.79 4.64
N SER A 154 19.55 9.75 3.45
CA SER A 154 20.77 10.48 3.12
C SER A 154 20.36 11.87 2.64
N PHE A 155 20.66 12.91 3.43
CA PHE A 155 20.59 14.27 2.91
C PHE A 155 21.78 14.46 1.96
N PRO A 156 21.60 15.14 0.82
CA PRO A 156 22.74 15.60 0.05
C PRO A 156 23.62 16.44 0.99
N VAL A 157 24.89 16.10 1.11
CA VAL A 157 25.86 16.98 1.75
C VAL A 157 25.93 18.19 0.83
N GLU A 158 25.45 19.35 1.30
CA GLU A 158 25.74 20.61 0.62
C GLU A 158 27.27 20.74 0.64
N GLU A 159 27.90 20.59 -0.52
CA GLU A 159 29.29 20.95 -0.68
C GLU A 159 29.34 22.48 -0.49
N GLU A 160 29.81 22.90 0.68
CA GLU A 160 30.20 24.30 0.92
C GLU A 160 31.32 24.65 -0.08
N TYR A 161 30.99 25.49 -1.03
CA TYR A 161 31.98 26.21 -1.87
C TYR A 161 32.43 27.46 -1.16
#